data_6de7e3c575989b2ecf4a76fc8eb03100
#
_entry.id   6de7e3c575989b2ecf4a76fc8eb03100
#
_cell.length_a   1.000
_cell.length_b   1.000
_cell.length_c   1.000
_cell.angle_alpha   90.00
_cell.angle_beta   90.00
_cell.angle_gamma   90.00
#
_symmetry.space_group_name_H-M   'P 1'
#
loop_
_entity.id
_entity.type
_entity.pdbx_description
1 polymer ?
#
loop_
_entity_poly.entity_id
_entity_poly.type
_entity_poly.pdbx_seq_one_letter_code
_entity_poly.pdbx_strand_id
1 'polypeptide(L)'
;MITISNFEKYVLPQILMRGEDYYESDAVLEIEEESPGEWIATVCGTENYEVTVSMEGNEIIAWECDCPYDGNICKHVVATLLAIRDSRNKVARFLSAKEADF
;
A
#
# COMPACT_ATOMS: atom_id res chain seq x y z
N MET A 1 16.00 -3.56 6.16
CA MET A 1 14.69 -4.23 6.00
C MET A 1 13.60 -3.20 5.76
N ILE A 2 12.84 -3.35 4.69
CA ILE A 2 11.71 -2.46 4.37
C ILE A 2 10.45 -3.05 4.99
N THR A 3 9.76 -2.25 5.80
CA THR A 3 8.53 -2.69 6.47
C THR A 3 7.38 -1.74 6.16
N ILE A 4 6.16 -2.17 6.47
CA ILE A 4 4.98 -1.32 6.29
C ILE A 4 5.04 -0.08 7.18
N SER A 5 5.82 -0.09 8.25
CA SER A 5 5.98 1.06 9.14
C SER A 5 7.10 2.02 8.72
N ASN A 6 8.06 1.57 7.90
CA ASN A 6 9.23 2.40 7.59
C ASN A 6 9.54 2.56 6.10
N PHE A 7 8.68 2.07 5.21
CA PHE A 7 8.98 2.08 3.77
C PHE A 7 9.25 3.49 3.25
N GLU A 8 8.70 4.51 3.90
CA GLU A 8 8.86 5.91 3.49
C GLU A 8 10.31 6.35 3.46
N LYS A 9 11.15 5.74 4.29
CA LYS A 9 12.59 6.05 4.32
C LYS A 9 13.34 5.57 3.09
N TYR A 10 12.73 4.68 2.32
CA TYR A 10 13.36 4.06 1.14
C TYR A 10 12.79 4.59 -0.17
N VAL A 11 11.98 5.65 -0.12
CA VAL A 11 11.31 6.23 -1.27
C VAL A 11 11.78 7.67 -1.44
N LEU A 12 12.03 8.10 -2.68
CA LEU A 12 12.36 9.49 -2.96
C LEU A 12 11.21 10.40 -2.50
N PRO A 13 11.52 11.55 -1.87
CA PRO A 13 10.46 12.41 -1.33
C PRO A 13 9.39 12.81 -2.33
N GLN A 14 9.76 13.11 -3.58
CA GLN A 14 8.78 13.50 -4.59
C GLN A 14 7.87 12.34 -4.98
N ILE A 15 8.38 11.12 -4.97
CA ILE A 15 7.59 9.93 -5.24
C ILE A 15 6.64 9.64 -4.08
N LEU A 16 7.15 9.81 -2.86
CA LEU A 16 6.33 9.64 -1.66
C LEU A 16 5.14 10.61 -1.65
N MET A 17 5.39 11.88 -1.93
CA MET A 17 4.33 12.90 -2.00
C MET A 17 3.28 12.55 -3.03
N ARG A 18 3.70 12.09 -4.21
CA ARG A 18 2.76 11.69 -5.26
C ARG A 18 1.94 10.47 -4.86
N GLY A 19 2.57 9.50 -4.21
CA GLY A 19 1.87 8.34 -3.70
C GLY A 19 0.84 8.69 -2.65
N GLU A 20 1.18 9.62 -1.77
CA GLU A 20 0.25 10.12 -0.76
C GLU A 20 -0.95 10.81 -1.40
N ASP A 21 -0.71 11.65 -2.44
CA ASP A 21 -1.79 12.29 -3.18
C ASP A 21 -2.70 11.28 -3.86
N TYR A 22 -2.14 10.23 -4.45
CA TYR A 22 -2.91 9.16 -5.06
C TYR A 22 -3.79 8.45 -4.03
N TYR A 23 -3.22 8.14 -2.88
CA TYR A 23 -3.97 7.48 -1.82
C TYR A 23 -5.11 8.38 -1.30
N GLU A 24 -4.82 9.65 -1.04
CA GLU A 24 -5.79 10.59 -0.51
C GLU A 24 -6.91 10.94 -1.49
N SER A 25 -6.65 10.85 -2.80
CA SER A 25 -7.64 11.11 -3.83
C SER A 25 -8.45 9.88 -4.21
N ASP A 26 -8.34 8.79 -3.44
CA ASP A 26 -9.05 7.54 -3.70
C ASP A 26 -8.65 6.88 -5.02
N ALA A 27 -7.41 7.09 -5.46
CA ALA A 27 -6.92 6.47 -6.69
C ALA A 27 -6.71 4.96 -6.54
N VAL A 28 -6.56 4.45 -5.32
CA VAL A 28 -6.53 3.00 -5.09
C VAL A 28 -7.97 2.51 -5.14
N LEU A 29 -8.37 2.01 -6.31
CA LEU A 29 -9.76 1.65 -6.59
C LEU A 29 -10.17 0.34 -5.91
N GLU A 30 -9.24 -0.61 -5.89
CA GLU A 30 -9.46 -1.93 -5.29
C GLU A 30 -8.19 -2.36 -4.60
N ILE A 31 -8.32 -3.06 -3.49
CA ILE A 31 -7.19 -3.68 -2.81
C ILE A 31 -7.69 -4.92 -2.09
N GLU A 32 -6.94 -6.01 -2.21
CA GLU A 32 -7.36 -7.31 -1.72
C GLU A 32 -6.13 -8.11 -1.30
N GLU A 33 -6.24 -8.80 -0.17
CA GLU A 33 -5.23 -9.78 0.25
C GLU A 33 -5.70 -11.15 -0.26
N GLU A 34 -5.11 -11.60 -1.37
CA GLU A 34 -5.52 -12.85 -2.03
C GLU A 34 -5.16 -14.09 -1.23
N SER A 35 -4.03 -14.04 -0.55
CA SER A 35 -3.59 -15.08 0.38
C SER A 35 -2.72 -14.39 1.43
N PRO A 36 -2.42 -15.02 2.56
CA PRO A 36 -1.68 -14.34 3.63
C PRO A 36 -0.39 -13.69 3.12
N GLY A 37 -0.32 -12.37 3.24
CA GLY A 37 0.82 -11.58 2.81
C GLY A 37 0.87 -11.24 1.33
N GLU A 38 -0.06 -11.74 0.51
CA GLU A 38 -0.06 -11.49 -0.93
C GLU A 38 -1.18 -10.53 -1.30
N TRP A 39 -0.81 -9.30 -1.61
CA TRP A 39 -1.76 -8.21 -1.90
C TRP A 39 -1.78 -7.88 -3.38
N ILE A 40 -2.97 -7.57 -3.89
CA ILE A 40 -3.14 -7.04 -5.23
C ILE A 40 -4.02 -5.81 -5.17
N ALA A 41 -3.67 -4.79 -5.94
CA ALA A 41 -4.41 -3.53 -5.98
C ALA A 41 -4.51 -3.01 -7.39
N THR A 42 -5.58 -2.25 -7.65
CA THR A 42 -5.74 -1.50 -8.88
C THR A 42 -5.66 -0.02 -8.54
N VAL A 43 -4.73 0.69 -9.16
CA VAL A 43 -4.49 2.11 -8.90
C VAL A 43 -4.77 2.89 -10.18
N CYS A 44 -5.63 3.90 -10.08
CA CYS A 44 -6.03 4.75 -11.20
C CYS A 44 -5.00 5.87 -11.42
N GLY A 45 -4.35 5.88 -12.58
CA GLY A 45 -3.49 6.97 -13.02
C GLY A 45 -3.97 7.45 -14.37
N THR A 46 -3.07 7.61 -15.34
CA THR A 46 -3.47 7.87 -16.71
C THR A 46 -4.25 6.69 -17.29
N GLU A 47 -3.97 5.51 -16.75
CA GLU A 47 -4.78 4.30 -16.96
C GLU A 47 -4.81 3.54 -15.63
N ASN A 48 -5.48 2.41 -15.57
CA ASN A 48 -5.48 1.60 -14.36
C ASN A 48 -4.26 0.69 -14.34
N TYR A 49 -3.49 0.78 -13.25
CA TYR A 49 -2.29 -0.02 -13.05
C TYR A 49 -2.53 -1.10 -12.00
N GLU A 50 -1.99 -2.28 -12.25
CA GLU A 50 -2.05 -3.36 -11.29
C GLU A 50 -0.77 -3.35 -10.46
N VAL A 51 -0.93 -3.39 -9.13
CA VAL A 51 0.17 -3.42 -8.18
C VAL A 51 0.06 -4.68 -7.34
N THR A 52 1.16 -5.41 -7.20
CA THR A 52 1.23 -6.55 -6.30
C THR A 52 2.29 -6.29 -5.24
N VAL A 53 2.01 -6.74 -4.01
CA VAL A 53 2.93 -6.60 -2.88
C VAL A 53 2.94 -7.92 -2.11
N SER A 54 4.14 -8.45 -1.88
CA SER A 54 4.32 -9.65 -1.06
C SER A 54 4.93 -9.26 0.27
N MET A 55 4.35 -9.74 1.36
CA MET A 55 4.78 -9.40 2.72
C MET A 55 4.91 -10.65 3.58
N GLU A 56 5.84 -10.60 4.54
CA GLU A 56 5.94 -11.56 5.63
C GLU A 56 5.81 -10.76 6.93
N GLY A 57 4.70 -10.93 7.65
CA GLY A 57 4.42 -10.09 8.80
C GLY A 57 4.37 -8.63 8.39
N ASN A 58 5.25 -7.81 8.94
CA ASN A 58 5.36 -6.39 8.58
C ASN A 58 6.40 -6.12 7.51
N GLU A 59 7.20 -7.12 7.14
CA GLU A 59 8.27 -6.94 6.16
C GLU A 59 7.71 -7.01 4.74
N ILE A 60 8.11 -6.03 3.92
CA ILE A 60 7.76 -5.99 2.49
C ILE A 60 8.86 -6.76 1.75
N ILE A 61 8.52 -7.90 1.18
CA ILE A 61 9.48 -8.80 0.53
C ILE A 61 9.67 -8.42 -0.93
N ALA A 62 8.57 -8.12 -1.63
CA ALA A 62 8.61 -7.81 -3.06
C ALA A 62 7.42 -6.94 -3.44
N TRP A 63 7.57 -6.23 -4.55
CA TRP A 63 6.49 -5.43 -5.12
C TRP A 63 6.65 -5.34 -6.63
N GLU A 64 5.53 -5.18 -7.33
CA GLU A 64 5.51 -5.00 -8.77
C GLU A 64 4.41 -4.02 -9.15
N CYS A 65 4.67 -3.22 -10.18
CA CYS A 65 3.66 -2.36 -10.79
C CYS A 65 3.90 -2.38 -12.29
N ASP A 66 2.84 -2.44 -13.07
CA ASP A 66 2.95 -2.49 -14.54
C ASP A 66 3.07 -1.11 -15.18
N CYS A 67 3.32 -0.07 -14.39
CA CYS A 67 3.58 1.27 -14.92
C CYS A 67 4.99 1.35 -15.50
N PRO A 68 5.26 2.37 -16.36
CA PRO A 68 6.55 2.47 -17.06
C PRO A 68 7.69 3.06 -16.22
N TYR A 69 7.51 3.24 -14.90
CA TYR A 69 8.54 3.83 -14.05
C TYR A 69 9.68 2.84 -13.81
N ASP A 70 10.91 3.28 -14.11
CA ASP A 70 12.11 2.46 -13.98
C ASP A 70 12.74 2.48 -12.59
N GLY A 71 12.22 3.27 -11.68
CA GLY A 71 12.74 3.35 -10.33
C GLY A 71 12.33 2.15 -9.48
N ASN A 72 12.79 2.15 -8.23
CA ASN A 72 12.58 1.02 -7.34
C ASN A 72 11.12 0.95 -6.86
N ILE A 73 10.65 1.98 -6.15
CA ILE A 73 9.27 2.04 -5.66
C ILE A 73 8.60 3.22 -6.34
N CYS A 74 7.55 2.96 -7.12
CA CYS A 74 6.83 4.02 -7.82
C CYS A 74 5.69 4.56 -6.96
N LYS A 75 5.08 5.66 -7.40
CA LYS A 75 3.97 6.29 -6.68
C LYS A 75 2.76 5.37 -6.51
N HIS A 76 2.52 4.48 -7.45
CA HIS A 76 1.41 3.53 -7.37
C HIS A 76 1.65 2.50 -6.26
N VAL A 77 2.88 2.03 -6.12
CA VAL A 77 3.26 1.12 -5.04
C VAL A 77 3.15 1.85 -3.70
N VAL A 78 3.60 3.11 -3.62
CA VAL A 78 3.46 3.90 -2.39
C VAL A 78 1.99 4.00 -1.98
N ALA A 79 1.11 4.34 -2.92
CA ALA A 79 -0.33 4.44 -2.63
C ALA A 79 -0.88 3.10 -2.12
N THR A 80 -0.46 2.00 -2.73
CA THR A 80 -0.87 0.66 -2.32
C THR A 80 -0.37 0.33 -0.91
N LEU A 81 0.89 0.66 -0.60
CA LEU A 81 1.45 0.41 0.75
C LEU A 81 0.72 1.23 1.80
N LEU A 82 0.35 2.48 1.49
CA LEU A 82 -0.43 3.30 2.40
C LEU A 82 -1.81 2.69 2.63
N ALA A 83 -2.44 2.15 1.58
CA ALA A 83 -3.73 1.49 1.69
C ALA A 83 -3.65 0.22 2.55
N ILE A 84 -2.59 -0.58 2.38
CA ILE A 84 -2.36 -1.76 3.21
C ILE A 84 -2.21 -1.37 4.68
N ARG A 85 -1.39 -0.36 4.95
CA ARG A 85 -1.16 0.11 6.31
C ARG A 85 -2.45 0.59 6.97
N ASP A 86 -3.23 1.37 6.23
CA ASP A 86 -4.49 1.90 6.74
C ASP A 86 -5.52 0.79 6.96
N SER A 87 -5.57 -0.19 6.07
CA SER A 87 -6.45 -1.35 6.21
C SER A 87 -6.14 -2.11 7.50
N ARG A 88 -4.87 -2.34 7.80
CA ARG A 88 -4.44 -3.00 9.03
C ARG A 88 -4.81 -2.18 10.26
N ASN A 89 -4.62 -0.86 10.20
CA ASN A 89 -4.97 0.04 11.31
C ASN A 89 -6.47 0.07 11.54
N LYS A 90 -7.26 0.08 10.49
CA LYS A 90 -8.73 0.06 10.60
C LYS A 90 -9.22 -1.22 11.27
N VAL A 91 -8.67 -2.36 10.89
CA VAL A 91 -9.03 -3.63 11.51
C VAL A 91 -8.66 -3.62 12.99
N ALA A 92 -7.46 -3.16 13.33
CA ALA A 92 -7.03 -3.07 14.73
C ALA A 92 -7.93 -2.14 15.54
N ARG A 93 -8.28 -0.97 15.00
CA ARG A 93 -9.17 -0.02 15.67
C ARG A 93 -10.58 -0.58 15.83
N PHE A 94 -11.07 -1.26 14.81
CA PHE A 94 -12.39 -1.88 14.87
C PHE A 94 -12.46 -2.93 15.98
N LEU A 95 -11.46 -3.78 16.09
CA LEU A 95 -11.40 -4.80 17.14
C LEU A 95 -11.33 -4.17 18.53
N SER A 96 -10.54 -3.12 18.70
CA SER A 96 -10.43 -2.39 19.97
C SER A 96 -11.75 -1.75 20.35
N ALA A 97 -12.44 -1.09 19.42
CA ALA A 97 -13.72 -0.47 19.67
C ALA A 97 -14.77 -1.53 20.05
N LYS A 98 -14.75 -2.66 19.39
CA LYS A 98 -15.67 -3.76 19.68
C LYS A 98 -15.43 -4.33 21.08
N GLU A 99 -14.19 -4.45 21.49
CA GLU A 99 -13.84 -4.87 22.84
C GLU A 99 -14.30 -3.86 23.89
N ALA A 100 -14.20 -2.57 23.56
CA ALA A 100 -14.61 -1.51 24.48
C ALA A 100 -16.13 -1.48 24.70
N ASP A 101 -16.91 -2.04 23.80
CA ASP A 101 -18.36 -2.10 23.91
C ASP A 101 -18.84 -3.14 24.94
N PHE A 102 -17.93 -3.94 25.44
CA PHE A 102 -18.20 -4.88 26.49
C PHE A 102 -17.78 -4.32 27.84
#